data_b3ad5544afdbc214199eeb1aca676160
#
_entry.id   b3ad5544afdbc214199eeb1aca676160
#
_cell.length_a   1.000
_cell.length_b   1.000
_cell.length_c   1.000
_cell.angle_alpha   90.00
_cell.angle_beta   90.00
_cell.angle_gamma   90.00
#
_symmetry.space_group_name_H-M   'P 1'
#
loop_
_entity.id
_entity.type
_entity.pdbx_description
1 polymer ?
#
loop_
_entity_poly.entity_id
_entity_poly.type
_entity_poly.pdbx_seq_one_letter_code
_entity_poly.pdbx_strand_id
1 'polypeptide(L)'
;MTKSSEPIFNVPAVVLAIIAIFVLVRAGEEFLLSNEEDIAFLYYFAFIPARYDSSLLPPDSFPGGTGAEIWTFVTYAFIHGDITHLAMNSVWFLPFGSAVARRFGNLRVIGFFVATAAAGALLHLITHRGDLMPMIGASAAVSGFMAGAIRFAFQRGGPLTMFRSEEPAAYLVPAAPLSVALRDPRILVFLVAWFGLNLLLGIGSIGLPGSEQSIAWQAHIGGFVAGLLLFSWFDPVPAPTT
;
A
#
# COMPACT_ATOMS: atom_id res chain seq x y z
N MET A 1 -22.71 13.63 -33.49
CA MET A 1 -22.00 13.58 -32.21
C MET A 1 -22.27 12.22 -31.61
N THR A 2 -21.36 11.28 -31.79
CA THR A 2 -21.43 9.94 -31.18
C THR A 2 -21.08 10.10 -29.73
N LYS A 3 -22.04 9.91 -28.80
CA LYS A 3 -21.76 9.74 -27.40
C LYS A 3 -20.89 8.48 -27.25
N SER A 4 -19.61 8.63 -27.02
CA SER A 4 -18.80 7.53 -26.55
C SER A 4 -19.40 7.08 -25.21
N SER A 5 -19.90 5.85 -25.14
CA SER A 5 -20.31 5.26 -23.88
C SER A 5 -19.04 5.13 -23.02
N GLU A 6 -18.97 5.90 -21.95
CA GLU A 6 -17.88 5.72 -20.99
C GLU A 6 -17.99 4.33 -20.38
N PRO A 7 -16.87 3.61 -20.23
CA PRO A 7 -16.91 2.29 -19.59
C PRO A 7 -17.38 2.43 -18.14
N ILE A 8 -18.29 1.56 -17.72
CA ILE A 8 -18.87 1.52 -16.37
C ILE A 8 -17.76 1.39 -15.28
N PHE A 9 -16.62 0.80 -15.64
CA PHE A 9 -15.44 0.68 -14.80
C PHE A 9 -14.27 1.42 -15.45
N ASN A 10 -14.06 2.66 -15.03
CA ASN A 10 -12.92 3.46 -15.46
C ASN A 10 -11.74 3.30 -14.48
N VAL A 11 -11.30 2.04 -14.23
CA VAL A 11 -10.15 1.73 -13.38
C VAL A 11 -8.94 1.44 -14.25
N PRO A 12 -7.75 2.03 -13.99
CA PRO A 12 -6.54 1.72 -14.74
C PRO A 12 -6.17 0.24 -14.68
N ALA A 13 -5.78 -0.33 -15.82
CA ALA A 13 -5.50 -1.77 -15.94
C ALA A 13 -4.44 -2.27 -14.95
N VAL A 14 -3.42 -1.46 -14.63
CA VAL A 14 -2.39 -1.80 -13.64
C VAL A 14 -2.96 -2.00 -12.23
N VAL A 15 -3.97 -1.20 -11.85
CA VAL A 15 -4.63 -1.33 -10.55
C VAL A 15 -5.44 -2.61 -10.49
N LEU A 16 -6.20 -2.91 -11.55
CA LEU A 16 -6.94 -4.17 -11.67
C LEU A 16 -5.99 -5.37 -11.67
N ALA A 17 -4.85 -5.29 -12.37
CA ALA A 17 -3.86 -6.35 -12.39
C ALA A 17 -3.27 -6.62 -11.00
N ILE A 18 -2.94 -5.59 -10.23
CA ILE A 18 -2.44 -5.75 -8.86
C ILE A 18 -3.50 -6.40 -7.96
N ILE A 19 -4.75 -5.93 -8.02
CA ILE A 19 -5.86 -6.53 -7.26
C ILE A 19 -6.12 -7.97 -7.70
N ALA A 20 -6.04 -8.26 -9.00
CA ALA A 20 -6.17 -9.62 -9.50
C ALA A 20 -5.08 -10.54 -8.94
N ILE A 21 -3.84 -10.05 -8.79
CA ILE A 21 -2.77 -10.82 -8.14
C ILE A 21 -3.13 -11.10 -6.67
N PHE A 22 -3.65 -10.12 -5.91
CA PHE A 22 -4.10 -10.35 -4.54
C PHE A 22 -5.15 -11.47 -4.46
N VAL A 23 -6.16 -11.41 -5.34
CA VAL A 23 -7.23 -12.41 -5.41
C VAL A 23 -6.68 -13.78 -5.79
N LEU A 24 -5.79 -13.86 -6.79
CA LEU A 24 -5.21 -15.11 -7.25
C LEU A 24 -4.30 -15.76 -6.20
N VAL A 25 -3.50 -14.97 -5.47
CA VAL A 25 -2.69 -15.47 -4.35
C VAL A 25 -3.59 -16.06 -3.28
N ARG A 26 -4.58 -15.28 -2.80
CA ARG A 26 -5.51 -15.77 -1.77
C ARG A 26 -6.31 -16.99 -2.22
N ALA A 27 -6.75 -17.03 -3.45
CA ALA A 27 -7.43 -18.21 -4.01
C ALA A 27 -6.48 -19.42 -4.10
N GLY A 28 -5.21 -19.19 -4.44
CA GLY A 28 -4.20 -20.25 -4.42
C GLY A 28 -3.99 -20.83 -3.03
N GLU A 29 -3.84 -19.98 -2.01
CA GLU A 29 -3.74 -20.39 -0.60
C GLU A 29 -4.96 -21.23 -0.18
N GLU A 30 -6.16 -20.75 -0.45
CA GLU A 30 -7.42 -21.38 0.00
C GLU A 30 -7.76 -22.69 -0.70
N PHE A 31 -7.48 -22.80 -2.01
CA PHE A 31 -7.99 -23.93 -2.82
C PHE A 31 -6.92 -24.91 -3.28
N LEU A 32 -5.63 -24.54 -3.23
CA LEU A 32 -4.54 -25.35 -3.77
C LEU A 32 -3.57 -25.85 -2.72
N LEU A 33 -3.47 -25.19 -1.55
CA LEU A 33 -2.50 -25.52 -0.52
C LEU A 33 -3.17 -26.28 0.63
N SER A 34 -2.50 -27.29 1.14
CA SER A 34 -2.79 -27.87 2.46
C SER A 34 -2.34 -26.90 3.56
N ASN A 35 -2.78 -27.10 4.80
CA ASN A 35 -2.36 -26.27 5.93
C ASN A 35 -0.83 -26.25 6.12
N GLU A 36 -0.15 -27.37 5.87
CA GLU A 36 1.33 -27.46 5.97
C GLU A 36 2.01 -26.66 4.86
N GLU A 37 1.48 -26.72 3.64
CA GLU A 37 2.00 -25.97 2.49
C GLU A 37 1.74 -24.48 2.62
N ASP A 38 0.60 -24.08 3.21
CA ASP A 38 0.28 -22.68 3.47
C ASP A 38 1.23 -22.08 4.51
N ILE A 39 1.53 -22.80 5.58
CA ILE A 39 2.55 -22.40 6.56
C ILE A 39 3.93 -22.26 5.87
N ALA A 40 4.30 -23.21 5.02
CA ALA A 40 5.55 -23.14 4.26
C ALA A 40 5.57 -21.93 3.31
N PHE A 41 4.44 -21.65 2.63
CA PHE A 41 4.27 -20.49 1.77
C PHE A 41 4.46 -19.17 2.53
N LEU A 42 3.89 -19.04 3.72
CA LEU A 42 4.11 -17.88 4.58
C LEU A 42 5.59 -17.74 4.96
N TYR A 43 6.26 -18.81 5.30
CA TYR A 43 7.70 -18.76 5.59
C TYR A 43 8.55 -18.34 4.40
N TYR A 44 8.15 -18.62 3.16
CA TYR A 44 8.88 -18.20 1.96
C TYR A 44 8.59 -16.74 1.56
N PHE A 45 7.36 -16.25 1.73
CA PHE A 45 6.90 -15.03 1.08
C PHE A 45 6.38 -13.93 2.01
N ALA A 46 5.98 -14.24 3.25
CA ALA A 46 5.61 -13.24 4.24
C ALA A 46 6.85 -12.54 4.81
N PHE A 47 6.66 -11.33 5.33
CA PHE A 47 7.73 -10.60 5.99
C PHE A 47 7.78 -10.98 7.47
N ILE A 48 8.88 -11.60 7.90
CA ILE A 48 9.09 -12.07 9.28
C ILE A 48 10.33 -11.37 9.84
N PRO A 49 10.19 -10.43 10.79
CA PRO A 49 11.31 -9.68 11.35
C PRO A 49 12.43 -10.54 11.94
N ALA A 50 12.10 -11.68 12.57
CA ALA A 50 13.08 -12.60 13.14
C ALA A 50 14.05 -13.18 12.11
N ARG A 51 13.70 -13.23 10.84
CA ARG A 51 14.58 -13.65 9.72
C ARG A 51 15.87 -12.81 9.68
N TYR A 52 15.82 -11.57 10.11
CA TYR A 52 16.92 -10.59 10.07
C TYR A 52 17.68 -10.47 11.39
N ASP A 53 17.39 -11.34 12.36
CA ASP A 53 18.05 -11.32 13.67
C ASP A 53 18.82 -12.63 13.93
N SER A 54 20.08 -12.67 13.51
CA SER A 54 20.97 -13.82 13.68
C SER A 54 21.31 -14.11 15.16
N SER A 55 20.95 -13.22 16.11
CA SER A 55 21.14 -13.46 17.52
C SER A 55 20.06 -14.35 18.14
N LEU A 56 18.90 -14.44 17.50
CA LEU A 56 17.74 -15.21 17.98
C LEU A 56 17.68 -16.61 17.38
N LEU A 57 18.03 -16.74 16.11
CA LEU A 57 17.88 -17.98 15.35
C LEU A 57 19.16 -18.30 14.59
N PRO A 58 19.52 -19.61 14.50
CA PRO A 58 20.62 -20.02 13.64
C PRO A 58 20.43 -19.57 12.19
N PRO A 59 21.53 -19.40 11.43
CA PRO A 59 21.45 -19.22 10.00
C PRO A 59 20.58 -20.32 9.35
N ASP A 60 19.86 -19.96 8.30
CA ASP A 60 18.98 -20.89 7.55
C ASP A 60 17.76 -21.44 8.33
N SER A 61 17.39 -20.83 9.46
CA SER A 61 16.16 -21.20 10.19
C SER A 61 14.88 -20.96 9.39
N PHE A 62 14.92 -20.07 8.39
CA PHE A 62 13.84 -19.83 7.47
C PHE A 62 14.20 -20.26 6.04
N PRO A 63 13.25 -20.79 5.26
CA PRO A 63 13.49 -21.17 3.89
C PRO A 63 13.78 -19.98 2.98
N GLY A 64 14.45 -20.23 1.85
CA GLY A 64 14.72 -19.24 0.81
C GLY A 64 16.01 -18.43 0.97
N GLY A 65 16.74 -18.56 2.08
CA GLY A 65 18.05 -17.94 2.31
C GLY A 65 18.06 -16.45 2.01
N THR A 66 19.19 -15.91 1.54
CA THR A 66 19.35 -14.47 1.20
C THR A 66 18.35 -13.98 0.15
N GLY A 67 17.85 -14.85 -0.73
CA GLY A 67 16.79 -14.49 -1.66
C GLY A 67 15.53 -14.03 -0.91
N ALA A 68 15.09 -14.84 0.06
CA ALA A 68 13.91 -14.50 0.87
C ALA A 68 14.11 -13.23 1.73
N GLU A 69 15.32 -12.97 2.20
CA GLU A 69 15.66 -11.73 2.88
C GLU A 69 15.43 -10.50 1.99
N ILE A 70 15.52 -10.65 0.66
CA ILE A 70 15.32 -9.55 -0.28
C ILE A 70 13.85 -9.48 -0.72
N TRP A 71 13.29 -10.56 -1.27
CA TRP A 71 11.96 -10.48 -1.89
C TRP A 71 10.84 -10.32 -0.88
N THR A 72 10.98 -10.78 0.38
CA THR A 72 9.91 -10.65 1.39
C THR A 72 9.61 -9.21 1.78
N PHE A 73 10.50 -8.25 1.51
CA PHE A 73 10.18 -6.82 1.63
C PHE A 73 9.05 -6.37 0.70
N VAL A 74 8.70 -7.18 -0.31
CA VAL A 74 7.67 -6.84 -1.30
C VAL A 74 6.59 -7.92 -1.39
N THR A 75 6.96 -9.20 -1.35
CA THR A 75 6.03 -10.31 -1.58
C THR A 75 4.93 -10.40 -0.53
N TYR A 76 5.23 -10.03 0.72
CA TYR A 76 4.26 -9.98 1.81
C TYR A 76 3.01 -9.15 1.46
N ALA A 77 3.17 -8.10 0.63
CA ALA A 77 2.10 -7.22 0.24
C ALA A 77 1.05 -7.86 -0.68
N PHE A 78 1.31 -9.06 -1.19
CA PHE A 78 0.38 -9.81 -2.04
C PHE A 78 -0.40 -10.88 -1.26
N ILE A 79 -0.03 -11.17 -0.02
CA ILE A 79 -0.63 -12.20 0.83
C ILE A 79 -1.70 -11.57 1.73
N HIS A 80 -2.83 -12.24 1.90
CA HIS A 80 -3.94 -11.73 2.73
C HIS A 80 -4.52 -12.86 3.57
N GLY A 81 -4.57 -12.68 4.88
CA GLY A 81 -4.98 -13.72 5.82
C GLY A 81 -6.44 -14.18 5.68
N ASP A 82 -7.33 -13.29 5.26
CA ASP A 82 -8.75 -13.58 5.07
C ASP A 82 -9.37 -12.68 3.99
N ILE A 83 -10.63 -12.99 3.64
CA ILE A 83 -11.36 -12.27 2.59
C ILE A 83 -11.65 -10.81 2.99
N THR A 84 -11.82 -10.53 4.29
CA THR A 84 -12.07 -9.17 4.79
C THR A 84 -10.82 -8.32 4.63
N HIS A 85 -9.66 -8.87 4.99
CA HIS A 85 -8.36 -8.22 4.81
C HIS A 85 -8.08 -7.92 3.33
N LEU A 86 -8.31 -8.89 2.43
CA LEU A 86 -8.22 -8.72 0.99
C LEU A 86 -9.16 -7.63 0.47
N ALA A 87 -10.43 -7.68 0.89
CA ALA A 87 -11.45 -6.73 0.45
C ALA A 87 -11.12 -5.30 0.92
N MET A 88 -10.71 -5.12 2.17
CA MET A 88 -10.33 -3.82 2.70
C MET A 88 -9.14 -3.22 1.93
N ASN A 89 -8.07 -3.99 1.70
CA ASN A 89 -6.94 -3.53 0.91
C ASN A 89 -7.36 -3.16 -0.52
N SER A 90 -8.17 -3.98 -1.16
CA SER A 90 -8.67 -3.74 -2.53
C SER A 90 -9.54 -2.50 -2.61
N VAL A 91 -10.49 -2.31 -1.68
CA VAL A 91 -11.40 -1.15 -1.62
C VAL A 91 -10.64 0.15 -1.44
N TRP A 92 -9.61 0.16 -0.60
CA TRP A 92 -8.77 1.34 -0.42
C TRP A 92 -7.79 1.55 -1.58
N PHE A 93 -7.26 0.48 -2.16
CA PHE A 93 -6.35 0.59 -3.30
C PHE A 93 -7.05 1.09 -4.56
N LEU A 94 -8.31 0.76 -4.78
CA LEU A 94 -9.08 1.19 -5.96
C LEU A 94 -9.05 2.71 -6.17
N PRO A 95 -9.48 3.59 -5.25
CA PRO A 95 -9.49 5.03 -5.49
C PRO A 95 -8.09 5.64 -5.51
N PHE A 96 -7.23 5.31 -4.54
CA PHE A 96 -5.91 5.91 -4.42
C PHE A 96 -4.93 5.38 -5.46
N GLY A 97 -4.94 4.08 -5.71
CA GLY A 97 -4.19 3.44 -6.78
C GLY A 97 -4.59 3.98 -8.15
N SER A 98 -5.90 4.12 -8.40
CA SER A 98 -6.40 4.69 -9.66
C SER A 98 -5.99 6.15 -9.86
N ALA A 99 -6.07 6.98 -8.82
CA ALA A 99 -5.66 8.37 -8.90
C ALA A 99 -4.16 8.49 -9.25
N VAL A 100 -3.32 7.74 -8.53
CA VAL A 100 -1.87 7.73 -8.77
C VAL A 100 -1.54 7.10 -10.13
N ALA A 101 -2.23 6.04 -10.55
CA ALA A 101 -1.99 5.39 -11.83
C ALA A 101 -2.30 6.29 -13.03
N ARG A 102 -3.38 7.08 -12.96
CA ARG A 102 -3.70 8.08 -13.98
C ARG A 102 -2.63 9.16 -14.10
N ARG A 103 -1.93 9.46 -13.01
CA ARG A 103 -0.86 10.44 -12.97
C ARG A 103 0.50 9.86 -13.38
N PHE A 104 0.87 8.71 -12.82
CA PHE A 104 2.21 8.14 -12.95
C PHE A 104 2.40 7.26 -14.19
N GLY A 105 1.31 6.63 -14.66
CA GLY A 105 1.37 5.56 -15.64
C GLY A 105 1.86 4.23 -15.04
N ASN A 106 1.73 3.15 -15.80
CA ASN A 106 1.81 1.78 -15.30
C ASN A 106 3.16 1.43 -14.62
N LEU A 107 4.29 1.72 -15.27
CA LEU A 107 5.60 1.32 -14.76
C LEU A 107 5.96 2.04 -13.45
N ARG A 108 5.66 3.34 -13.38
CA ARG A 108 5.93 4.12 -12.17
C ARG A 108 5.03 3.70 -11.01
N VAL A 109 3.80 3.27 -11.29
CA VAL A 109 2.89 2.70 -10.28
C VAL A 109 3.47 1.44 -9.67
N ILE A 110 4.00 0.52 -10.49
CA ILE A 110 4.64 -0.71 -10.00
C ILE A 110 5.86 -0.36 -9.14
N GLY A 111 6.73 0.52 -9.61
CA GLY A 111 7.89 0.95 -8.83
C GLY A 111 7.51 1.64 -7.52
N PHE A 112 6.46 2.46 -7.52
CA PHE A 112 5.95 3.14 -6.33
C PHE A 112 5.33 2.15 -5.33
N PHE A 113 4.61 1.13 -5.83
CA PHE A 113 4.09 0.04 -5.01
C PHE A 113 5.23 -0.71 -4.29
N VAL A 114 6.25 -1.12 -5.05
CA VAL A 114 7.43 -1.80 -4.51
C VAL A 114 8.15 -0.94 -3.47
N ALA A 115 8.39 0.33 -3.77
CA ALA A 115 9.11 1.23 -2.86
C ALA A 115 8.36 1.47 -1.55
N THR A 116 7.03 1.67 -1.63
CA THR A 116 6.20 1.94 -0.45
C THR A 116 5.95 0.67 0.38
N ALA A 117 5.81 -0.49 -0.26
CA ALA A 117 5.78 -1.79 0.43
C ALA A 117 7.10 -2.04 1.17
N ALA A 118 8.23 -1.91 0.50
CA ALA A 118 9.54 -2.13 1.11
C ALA A 118 9.82 -1.18 2.28
N ALA A 119 9.41 0.08 2.17
CA ALA A 119 9.55 1.05 3.27
C ALA A 119 8.65 0.69 4.47
N GLY A 120 7.45 0.17 4.22
CA GLY A 120 6.59 -0.36 5.27
C GLY A 120 7.24 -1.52 6.01
N ALA A 121 7.76 -2.50 5.27
CA ALA A 121 8.47 -3.63 5.85
C ALA A 121 9.71 -3.18 6.64
N LEU A 122 10.45 -2.21 6.13
CA LEU A 122 11.63 -1.66 6.82
C LEU A 122 11.26 -1.02 8.16
N LEU A 123 10.22 -0.19 8.22
CA LEU A 123 9.81 0.42 9.49
C LEU A 123 9.26 -0.63 10.46
N HIS A 124 8.55 -1.64 9.96
CA HIS A 124 8.12 -2.77 10.78
C HIS A 124 9.31 -3.55 11.33
N LEU A 125 10.34 -3.83 10.53
CA LEU A 125 11.58 -4.47 10.98
C LEU A 125 12.26 -3.69 12.12
N ILE A 126 12.37 -2.37 11.96
CA ILE A 126 13.03 -1.50 12.96
C ILE A 126 12.29 -1.54 14.32
N THR A 127 10.96 -1.60 14.26
CA THR A 127 10.10 -1.53 15.46
C THR A 127 9.77 -2.89 16.08
N HIS A 128 9.92 -4.00 15.33
CA HIS A 128 9.55 -5.36 15.73
C HIS A 128 10.70 -6.35 15.50
N ARG A 129 11.93 -5.89 15.69
CA ARG A 129 13.10 -6.75 15.52
C ARG A 129 12.96 -8.02 16.35
N GLY A 130 13.16 -9.18 15.71
CA GLY A 130 13.06 -10.47 16.36
C GLY A 130 11.64 -11.03 16.53
N ASP A 131 10.60 -10.32 16.05
CA ASP A 131 9.24 -10.85 16.05
C ASP A 131 9.11 -12.02 15.05
N LEU A 132 8.52 -13.11 15.50
CA LEU A 132 8.27 -14.32 14.72
C LEU A 132 6.96 -14.26 13.93
N MET A 133 6.08 -13.30 14.26
CA MET A 133 4.78 -13.17 13.57
C MET A 133 4.96 -12.72 12.13
N PRO A 134 4.41 -13.46 11.16
CA PRO A 134 4.40 -13.04 9.76
C PRO A 134 3.58 -11.78 9.56
N MET A 135 4.18 -10.73 9.00
CA MET A 135 3.45 -9.58 8.50
C MET A 135 3.04 -9.83 7.04
N ILE A 136 1.77 -9.61 6.71
CA ILE A 136 1.16 -9.78 5.40
C ILE A 136 0.22 -8.61 5.08
N GLY A 137 -0.11 -8.42 3.81
CA GLY A 137 -1.10 -7.45 3.34
C GLY A 137 -0.54 -6.23 2.61
N ALA A 138 -1.30 -5.72 1.65
CA ALA A 138 -0.93 -4.57 0.81
C ALA A 138 -1.00 -3.22 1.52
N SER A 139 -1.46 -3.17 2.75
CA SER A 139 -1.87 -1.95 3.45
C SER A 139 -0.78 -0.89 3.61
N ALA A 140 0.49 -1.29 3.72
CA ALA A 140 1.62 -0.36 3.71
C ALA A 140 1.78 0.32 2.34
N ALA A 141 1.70 -0.44 1.24
CA ALA A 141 1.70 0.12 -0.10
C ALA A 141 0.48 1.02 -0.33
N VAL A 142 -0.73 0.56 0.04
CA VAL A 142 -1.97 1.35 -0.03
C VAL A 142 -1.81 2.68 0.69
N SER A 143 -1.23 2.69 1.88
CA SER A 143 -0.92 3.90 2.65
C SER A 143 0.02 4.84 1.88
N GLY A 144 1.01 4.28 1.18
CA GLY A 144 1.89 5.04 0.29
C GLY A 144 1.14 5.68 -0.87
N PHE A 145 0.20 4.97 -1.48
CA PHE A 145 -0.66 5.52 -2.54
C PHE A 145 -1.61 6.60 -2.03
N MET A 146 -2.14 6.47 -0.81
CA MET A 146 -2.91 7.52 -0.14
C MET A 146 -2.06 8.78 0.02
N ALA A 147 -0.83 8.62 0.52
CA ALA A 147 0.14 9.70 0.67
C ALA A 147 0.51 10.36 -0.67
N GLY A 148 0.68 9.58 -1.72
CA GLY A 148 0.92 10.09 -3.07
C GLY A 148 -0.28 10.90 -3.60
N ALA A 149 -1.49 10.38 -3.43
CA ALA A 149 -2.71 11.02 -3.92
C ALA A 149 -2.96 12.39 -3.27
N ILE A 150 -2.73 12.56 -1.97
CA ILE A 150 -2.96 13.85 -1.28
C ILE A 150 -2.05 14.98 -1.79
N ARG A 151 -0.94 14.66 -2.48
CA ARG A 151 -0.03 15.66 -3.04
C ARG A 151 -0.66 16.49 -4.16
N PHE A 152 -1.63 15.94 -4.88
CA PHE A 152 -2.27 16.61 -6.03
C PHE A 152 -3.79 16.59 -6.00
N ALA A 153 -4.41 15.61 -5.33
CA ALA A 153 -5.86 15.41 -5.40
C ALA A 153 -6.68 16.59 -4.86
N PHE A 154 -6.17 17.29 -3.85
CA PHE A 154 -6.82 18.45 -3.23
C PHE A 154 -6.40 19.78 -3.85
N GLN A 155 -5.49 19.79 -4.84
CA GLN A 155 -5.06 21.01 -5.51
C GLN A 155 -6.19 21.57 -6.38
N ARG A 156 -6.18 22.88 -6.63
CA ARG A 156 -7.17 23.53 -7.48
C ARG A 156 -7.17 22.89 -8.88
N GLY A 157 -8.32 22.41 -9.31
CA GLY A 157 -8.44 21.62 -10.55
C GLY A 157 -8.11 20.14 -10.41
N GLY A 158 -7.70 19.69 -9.22
CA GLY A 158 -7.43 18.26 -8.94
C GLY A 158 -8.71 17.43 -8.77
N PRO A 159 -8.60 16.10 -8.78
CA PRO A 159 -9.76 15.19 -8.86
C PRO A 159 -10.69 15.21 -7.63
N LEU A 160 -10.24 15.73 -6.48
CA LEU A 160 -11.06 15.87 -5.26
C LEU A 160 -11.48 17.32 -4.98
N THR A 161 -11.40 18.22 -5.96
CA THR A 161 -11.98 19.56 -5.82
C THR A 161 -13.49 19.52 -6.01
N MET A 162 -14.19 20.57 -5.55
CA MET A 162 -15.66 20.67 -5.40
C MET A 162 -16.48 20.31 -6.65
N PHE A 163 -15.88 20.33 -7.81
CA PHE A 163 -16.49 19.85 -9.05
C PHE A 163 -15.70 18.63 -9.49
N ARG A 164 -16.26 17.45 -9.26
CA ARG A 164 -15.74 16.16 -9.76
C ARG A 164 -15.35 16.30 -11.22
N SER A 165 -14.09 16.55 -11.50
CA SER A 165 -13.58 16.52 -12.87
C SER A 165 -13.10 15.11 -13.14
N GLU A 166 -13.84 14.37 -13.95
CA GLU A 166 -13.42 13.08 -14.50
C GLU A 166 -12.43 13.27 -15.65
N GLU A 167 -12.11 14.53 -15.97
CA GLU A 167 -11.19 14.86 -17.04
C GLU A 167 -9.77 14.38 -16.72
N PRO A 168 -9.07 13.75 -17.68
CA PRO A 168 -7.68 13.33 -17.51
C PRO A 168 -6.76 14.45 -17.02
N ALA A 169 -7.03 15.70 -17.42
CA ALA A 169 -6.29 16.88 -16.99
C ALA A 169 -6.30 17.11 -15.47
N ALA A 170 -7.35 16.69 -14.75
CA ALA A 170 -7.44 16.84 -13.30
C ALA A 170 -6.34 16.05 -12.54
N TYR A 171 -5.83 14.98 -13.13
CA TYR A 171 -4.75 14.18 -12.54
C TYR A 171 -3.36 14.77 -12.84
N LEU A 172 -3.26 15.71 -13.78
CA LEU A 172 -2.02 16.32 -14.24
C LEU A 172 -1.78 17.73 -13.68
N VAL A 173 -2.60 18.18 -12.70
CA VAL A 173 -2.34 19.46 -12.02
C VAL A 173 -1.01 19.39 -11.28
N PRO A 174 -0.21 20.47 -11.24
CA PRO A 174 1.04 20.49 -10.48
C PRO A 174 0.82 20.11 -9.02
N ALA A 175 1.65 19.19 -8.51
CA ALA A 175 1.57 18.79 -7.11
C ALA A 175 2.06 19.92 -6.20
N ALA A 176 1.38 20.12 -5.06
CA ALA A 176 1.84 21.08 -4.08
C ALA A 176 3.19 20.67 -3.48
N PRO A 177 4.08 21.61 -3.16
CA PRO A 177 5.20 21.37 -2.27
C PRO A 177 4.71 20.73 -0.96
N LEU A 178 5.48 19.83 -0.37
CA LEU A 178 5.07 19.10 0.83
C LEU A 178 4.69 20.05 1.98
N SER A 179 5.46 21.13 2.15
CA SER A 179 5.20 22.16 3.16
C SER A 179 3.87 22.90 2.98
N VAL A 180 3.37 22.99 1.75
CA VAL A 180 2.06 23.58 1.43
C VAL A 180 0.95 22.55 1.62
N ALA A 181 1.14 21.33 1.12
CA ALA A 181 0.18 20.24 1.26
C ALA A 181 -0.12 19.96 2.74
N LEU A 182 0.89 19.88 3.59
CA LEU A 182 0.73 19.64 5.03
C LEU A 182 0.15 20.82 5.83
N ARG A 183 -0.19 21.94 5.18
CA ARG A 183 -0.93 23.06 5.78
C ARG A 183 -2.37 23.15 5.28
N ASP A 184 -2.77 22.34 4.31
CA ASP A 184 -4.15 22.30 3.82
C ASP A 184 -5.06 21.65 4.88
N PRO A 185 -6.08 22.35 5.39
CA PRO A 185 -6.96 21.80 6.43
C PRO A 185 -7.64 20.48 6.02
N ARG A 186 -7.96 20.31 4.75
CA ARG A 186 -8.60 19.09 4.23
C ARG A 186 -7.63 17.89 4.33
N ILE A 187 -6.36 18.11 4.00
CA ILE A 187 -5.31 17.12 4.14
C ILE A 187 -5.05 16.82 5.62
N LEU A 188 -4.99 17.84 6.47
CA LEU A 188 -4.83 17.66 7.91
C LEU A 188 -5.96 16.83 8.53
N VAL A 189 -7.22 17.11 8.19
CA VAL A 189 -8.36 16.30 8.65
C VAL A 189 -8.22 14.84 8.16
N PHE A 190 -7.86 14.63 6.90
CA PHE A 190 -7.60 13.30 6.37
C PHE A 190 -6.48 12.58 7.14
N LEU A 191 -5.35 13.26 7.39
CA LEU A 191 -4.23 12.70 8.14
C LEU A 191 -4.61 12.33 9.57
N VAL A 192 -5.31 13.22 10.28
CA VAL A 192 -5.77 12.97 11.66
C VAL A 192 -6.72 11.78 11.70
N ALA A 193 -7.66 11.68 10.76
CA ALA A 193 -8.57 10.55 10.68
C ALA A 193 -7.82 9.25 10.36
N TRP A 194 -6.91 9.28 9.39
CA TRP A 194 -6.15 8.10 8.97
C TRP A 194 -5.17 7.62 10.06
N PHE A 195 -4.35 8.53 10.64
CA PHE A 195 -3.45 8.18 11.74
C PHE A 195 -4.21 7.77 12.99
N GLY A 196 -5.30 8.47 13.32
CA GLY A 196 -6.15 8.14 14.45
C GLY A 196 -6.76 6.74 14.32
N LEU A 197 -7.27 6.38 13.14
CA LEU A 197 -7.80 5.05 12.88
C LEU A 197 -6.70 3.98 12.98
N ASN A 198 -5.53 4.22 12.37
CA ASN A 198 -4.40 3.28 12.46
C ASN A 198 -3.96 3.06 13.91
N LEU A 199 -3.87 4.12 14.70
CA LEU A 199 -3.49 4.03 16.11
C LEU A 199 -4.56 3.27 16.92
N LEU A 200 -5.83 3.59 16.70
CA LEU A 200 -6.97 2.96 17.40
C LEU A 200 -7.02 1.45 17.12
N LEU A 201 -6.84 1.05 15.86
CA LEU A 201 -6.87 -0.35 15.45
C LEU A 201 -5.55 -1.07 15.81
N GLY A 202 -4.42 -0.36 15.86
CA GLY A 202 -3.10 -0.93 16.13
C GLY A 202 -2.80 -1.14 17.61
N ILE A 203 -3.35 -0.30 18.52
CA ILE A 203 -3.11 -0.42 19.96
C ILE A 203 -4.01 -1.47 20.63
N GLY A 204 -4.90 -2.12 19.87
CA GLY A 204 -5.48 -3.37 20.32
C GLY A 204 -6.70 -3.30 21.23
N SER A 205 -7.53 -2.25 21.11
CA SER A 205 -8.82 -2.23 21.81
C SER A 205 -10.02 -2.60 20.92
N ILE A 206 -9.85 -2.57 19.60
CA ILE A 206 -10.90 -2.86 18.64
C ILE A 206 -10.33 -3.80 17.58
N GLY A 207 -10.18 -5.09 17.95
CA GLY A 207 -10.02 -6.14 16.95
C GLY A 207 -11.23 -6.13 16.01
N LEU A 208 -11.00 -6.10 14.71
CA LEU A 208 -12.10 -6.37 13.78
C LEU A 208 -12.65 -7.77 14.13
N PRO A 209 -13.99 -7.94 14.23
CA PRO A 209 -14.56 -9.25 14.52
C PRO A 209 -14.01 -10.27 13.50
N GLY A 210 -13.34 -11.33 14.01
CA GLY A 210 -12.75 -12.40 13.18
C GLY A 210 -11.28 -12.20 12.79
N SER A 211 -10.59 -11.11 13.18
CA SER A 211 -9.15 -10.97 12.99
C SER A 211 -8.41 -11.23 14.30
N GLU A 212 -7.68 -12.33 14.39
CA GLU A 212 -6.78 -12.64 15.51
C GLU A 212 -5.43 -11.89 15.39
N GLN A 213 -5.18 -11.21 14.27
CA GLN A 213 -3.91 -10.54 13.99
C GLN A 213 -3.97 -9.05 14.35
N SER A 214 -2.98 -8.59 15.10
CA SER A 214 -2.79 -7.16 15.34
C SER A 214 -2.38 -6.47 14.04
N ILE A 215 -2.96 -5.30 13.78
CA ILE A 215 -2.62 -4.50 12.59
C ILE A 215 -1.20 -3.96 12.74
N ALA A 216 -0.34 -4.22 11.77
CA ALA A 216 1.03 -3.70 11.69
C ALA A 216 1.02 -2.19 11.31
N TRP A 217 0.46 -1.35 12.19
CA TRP A 217 0.28 0.08 11.93
C TRP A 217 1.58 0.82 11.63
N GLN A 218 2.70 0.35 12.16
CA GLN A 218 4.03 0.90 11.88
C GLN A 218 4.39 0.72 10.40
N ALA A 219 4.04 -0.43 9.80
CA ALA A 219 4.23 -0.63 8.37
C ALA A 219 3.41 0.36 7.55
N HIS A 220 2.19 0.67 7.97
CA HIS A 220 1.36 1.69 7.31
C HIS A 220 2.00 3.07 7.36
N ILE A 221 2.58 3.46 8.50
CA ILE A 221 3.33 4.72 8.64
C ILE A 221 4.55 4.72 7.72
N GLY A 222 5.32 3.61 7.68
CA GLY A 222 6.49 3.48 6.81
C GLY A 222 6.12 3.67 5.34
N GLY A 223 5.10 2.98 4.87
CA GLY A 223 4.58 3.11 3.51
C GLY A 223 4.08 4.54 3.22
N PHE A 224 3.32 5.12 4.15
CA PHE A 224 2.79 6.48 4.02
C PHE A 224 3.90 7.54 3.91
N VAL A 225 4.87 7.51 4.82
CA VAL A 225 6.01 8.46 4.82
C VAL A 225 6.82 8.31 3.53
N ALA A 226 7.09 7.07 3.11
CA ALA A 226 7.77 6.82 1.83
C ALA A 226 6.95 7.38 0.66
N GLY A 227 5.64 7.19 0.66
CA GLY A 227 4.73 7.73 -0.36
C GLY A 227 4.79 9.26 -0.45
N LEU A 228 4.86 9.97 0.67
CA LEU A 228 5.03 11.42 0.71
C LEU A 228 6.38 11.87 0.14
N LEU A 229 7.47 11.22 0.58
CA LEU A 229 8.82 11.66 0.29
C LEU A 229 9.26 11.26 -1.13
N LEU A 230 8.92 10.04 -1.56
CA LEU A 230 9.32 9.52 -2.87
C LEU A 230 8.40 9.98 -4.01
N PHE A 231 7.23 10.56 -3.72
CA PHE A 231 6.27 10.99 -4.73
C PHE A 231 6.92 11.75 -5.89
N SER A 232 7.75 12.76 -5.57
CA SER A 232 8.37 13.62 -6.58
C SER A 232 9.35 12.91 -7.51
N TRP A 233 9.90 11.76 -7.12
CA TRP A 233 10.79 10.96 -7.97
C TRP A 233 10.00 10.13 -8.99
N PHE A 234 8.76 9.79 -8.66
CA PHE A 234 7.86 9.03 -9.53
C PHE A 234 6.94 9.95 -10.36
N ASP A 235 6.78 11.21 -9.95
CA ASP A 235 5.86 12.14 -10.58
C ASP A 235 6.37 12.64 -11.94
N PRO A 236 5.65 12.34 -13.06
CA PRO A 236 6.05 12.85 -14.38
C PRO A 236 5.65 14.31 -14.61
N VAL A 237 4.81 14.89 -13.73
CA VAL A 237 4.31 16.26 -13.89
C VAL A 237 5.32 17.22 -13.28
N PRO A 238 5.83 18.21 -14.05
CA PRO A 238 6.78 19.19 -13.54
C PRO A 238 6.23 19.95 -12.33
N ALA A 239 7.13 20.29 -11.41
CA ALA A 239 6.79 21.19 -10.31
C ALA A 239 6.36 22.57 -10.89
N PRO A 240 5.52 23.33 -10.16
CA PRO A 240 5.17 24.68 -10.55
C PRO A 240 6.47 25.51 -10.73
N THR A 241 6.60 26.20 -11.84
CA THR A 241 7.64 27.23 -11.99
C THR A 241 7.32 28.34 -11.00
N THR A 242 8.22 28.58 -10.06
CA THR A 242 8.14 29.68 -9.08
C THR A 242 8.25 31.03 -9.74
#